data_110daffdf361ebd6710fdd4fd78a8f82
#
_entry.id   110daffdf361ebd6710fdd4fd78a8f82
#
_cell.length_a   1.000
_cell.length_b   1.000
_cell.length_c   1.000
_cell.angle_alpha   90.00
_cell.angle_beta   90.00
_cell.angle_gamma   90.00
#
_symmetry.space_group_name_H-M   'P 1'
#
loop_
_entity.id
_entity.type
_entity.pdbx_description
1 polymer ?
#
loop_
_entity_poly.entity_id
_entity_poly.type
_entity_poly.pdbx_seq_one_letter_code
_entity_poly.pdbx_strand_id
1 'polypeptide(L)'
;MPRAHSSSASSLERIVRMLPPPHRLLHGQHAATLVLPDNVVCFCRRSASDLNRPQRGRALHHRHVLILAVETPVTVCVDDRAIRIKSGEGLLVLPFQFHDYIQPAQEKLTWLFVTFELTDGRSFEPLRFRPFVMSPVVRQLAEDLVRTYLAEGEADLTTLLLALLLARIKQADPIRRRQHAPPVAPGLIMHVNQLALGKGETPTIKEVARSLNISPSHLRARFRASCGVSLGHHLRRLRLEKACGLLRLSTNRVTEVAELCGFNSIFSFSRAFRTAYGISPLAYRRGDRPLPIGN
;
A
#
# COMPACT_ATOMS: atom_id res chain seq x y z
N MET A 1 -11.65 -21.74 61.72
CA MET A 1 -10.87 -20.66 61.10
C MET A 1 -11.12 -20.69 59.60
N PRO A 2 -11.90 -19.79 58.99
CA PRO A 2 -12.10 -19.79 57.56
C PRO A 2 -10.90 -19.11 56.88
N ARG A 3 -10.34 -19.81 55.88
CA ARG A 3 -9.27 -19.30 55.02
C ARG A 3 -9.82 -18.18 54.17
N ALA A 4 -9.26 -16.98 54.34
CA ALA A 4 -9.49 -15.83 53.45
C ALA A 4 -8.98 -16.15 52.04
N HIS A 5 -9.88 -16.38 51.08
CA HIS A 5 -9.57 -16.33 49.67
C HIS A 5 -9.26 -14.85 49.30
N SER A 6 -7.99 -14.53 49.20
CA SER A 6 -7.58 -13.30 48.56
C SER A 6 -7.85 -13.42 47.06
N SER A 7 -9.04 -12.96 46.63
CA SER A 7 -9.37 -12.78 45.24
C SER A 7 -8.42 -11.70 44.68
N SER A 8 -7.39 -12.09 43.95
CA SER A 8 -6.60 -11.13 43.13
C SER A 8 -7.54 -10.52 42.12
N ALA A 9 -7.85 -9.25 42.28
CA ALA A 9 -8.67 -8.49 41.32
C ALA A 9 -8.13 -8.70 39.91
N SER A 10 -9.00 -9.03 38.94
CA SER A 10 -8.59 -9.21 37.54
C SER A 10 -7.90 -7.95 37.00
N SER A 11 -7.07 -8.09 35.97
CA SER A 11 -6.38 -6.95 35.33
C SER A 11 -7.39 -5.87 34.91
N LEU A 12 -8.55 -6.27 34.42
CA LEU A 12 -9.62 -5.36 34.00
C LEU A 12 -10.21 -4.58 35.19
N GLU A 13 -10.51 -5.23 36.31
CA GLU A 13 -11.04 -4.59 37.51
C GLU A 13 -10.10 -3.47 38.01
N ARG A 14 -8.80 -3.74 38.00
CA ARG A 14 -7.78 -2.75 38.40
C ARG A 14 -7.74 -1.56 37.45
N ILE A 15 -7.81 -1.77 36.15
CA ILE A 15 -7.78 -0.71 35.13
C ILE A 15 -9.08 0.12 35.16
N VAL A 16 -10.22 -0.53 35.32
CA VAL A 16 -11.53 0.16 35.41
C VAL A 16 -11.57 1.11 36.60
N ARG A 17 -11.00 0.73 37.74
CA ARG A 17 -10.92 1.62 38.92
C ARG A 17 -10.01 2.84 38.71
N MET A 18 -9.18 2.88 37.68
CA MET A 18 -8.35 4.02 37.32
C MET A 18 -9.11 5.04 36.42
N LEU A 19 -10.29 4.71 35.94
CA LEU A 19 -11.08 5.63 35.13
C LEU A 19 -11.57 6.80 36.00
N PRO A 20 -11.38 8.05 35.55
CA PRO A 20 -11.92 9.21 36.26
C PRO A 20 -13.45 9.23 36.13
N PRO A 21 -14.16 9.85 37.09
CA PRO A 21 -15.58 10.11 36.93
C PRO A 21 -15.82 10.98 35.71
N PRO A 22 -16.88 10.74 34.90
CA PRO A 22 -17.13 11.50 33.69
C PRO A 22 -17.57 12.93 34.03
N HIS A 23 -16.78 13.90 33.60
CA HIS A 23 -17.16 15.32 33.74
C HIS A 23 -18.30 15.72 32.81
N ARG A 24 -18.40 15.09 31.64
CA ARG A 24 -19.46 15.30 30.66
C ARG A 24 -19.70 14.00 29.90
N LEU A 25 -20.90 13.44 29.99
CA LEU A 25 -21.26 12.17 29.33
C LEU A 25 -21.44 12.31 27.80
N LEU A 26 -21.53 13.55 27.28
CA LEU A 26 -21.76 13.81 25.85
C LEU A 26 -20.47 14.11 25.06
N HIS A 27 -19.32 14.11 25.70
CA HIS A 27 -18.06 14.40 25.06
C HIS A 27 -17.10 13.23 25.25
N GLY A 28 -16.82 12.53 24.15
CA GLY A 28 -15.87 11.42 24.09
C GLY A 28 -14.65 11.75 23.22
N GLN A 29 -13.85 10.73 22.96
CA GLN A 29 -12.74 10.84 22.02
C GLN A 29 -13.26 10.68 20.57
N HIS A 30 -12.84 11.54 19.68
CA HIS A 30 -13.18 11.48 18.25
C HIS A 30 -12.02 10.94 17.44
N ALA A 31 -12.29 9.99 16.55
CA ALA A 31 -11.30 9.48 15.60
C ALA A 31 -11.16 10.48 14.43
N ALA A 32 -10.12 11.30 14.45
CA ALA A 32 -9.92 12.35 13.44
C ALA A 32 -9.46 11.83 12.06
N THR A 33 -8.81 10.66 11.99
CA THR A 33 -8.10 10.18 10.78
C THR A 33 -8.19 8.68 10.56
N LEU A 34 -9.20 8.00 11.12
CA LEU A 34 -9.36 6.57 10.91
C LEU A 34 -9.98 6.34 9.53
N VAL A 35 -9.23 5.67 8.66
CA VAL A 35 -9.71 5.14 7.38
C VAL A 35 -9.60 3.62 7.45
N LEU A 36 -10.70 2.93 7.21
CA LEU A 36 -10.71 1.46 7.21
C LEU A 36 -10.12 0.94 5.89
N PRO A 37 -9.24 -0.07 5.94
CA PRO A 37 -8.79 -0.77 4.75
C PRO A 37 -9.91 -1.62 4.16
N ASP A 38 -9.87 -1.80 2.84
CA ASP A 38 -10.79 -2.67 2.10
C ASP A 38 -10.03 -3.59 1.18
N ASN A 39 -10.69 -4.63 0.66
CA ASN A 39 -10.13 -5.57 -0.30
C ASN A 39 -8.79 -6.14 0.17
N VAL A 40 -8.75 -6.66 1.40
CA VAL A 40 -7.53 -7.18 2.05
C VAL A 40 -7.12 -8.52 1.46
N VAL A 41 -5.85 -8.66 1.09
CA VAL A 41 -5.26 -9.92 0.63
C VAL A 41 -3.97 -10.17 1.40
N CYS A 42 -3.92 -11.26 2.16
CA CYS A 42 -2.73 -11.74 2.83
C CYS A 42 -2.10 -12.89 2.04
N PHE A 43 -0.79 -12.84 1.82
CA PHE A 43 -0.05 -13.93 1.19
C PHE A 43 1.41 -13.96 1.67
N CYS A 44 2.07 -15.10 1.48
CA CYS A 44 3.49 -15.23 1.79
C CYS A 44 4.32 -15.45 0.52
N ARG A 45 5.62 -15.12 0.60
CA ARG A 45 6.63 -15.55 -0.36
C ARG A 45 7.57 -16.52 0.35
N ARG A 46 7.76 -17.69 -0.24
CA ARG A 46 8.51 -18.80 0.37
C ARG A 46 9.85 -19.07 -0.29
N SER A 47 10.02 -18.56 -1.52
CA SER A 47 11.26 -18.75 -2.28
C SER A 47 11.68 -17.47 -2.99
N ALA A 48 12.98 -17.35 -3.26
CA ALA A 48 13.54 -16.25 -4.03
C ALA A 48 12.98 -16.20 -5.46
N SER A 49 12.70 -17.35 -6.06
CA SER A 49 12.13 -17.48 -7.40
C SER A 49 10.71 -16.94 -7.52
N ASP A 50 9.95 -16.87 -6.40
CA ASP A 50 8.58 -16.34 -6.38
C ASP A 50 8.52 -14.80 -6.40
N LEU A 51 9.63 -14.13 -6.18
CA LEU A 51 9.65 -12.68 -5.94
C LEU A 51 9.48 -11.86 -7.22
N ASN A 52 10.42 -12.00 -8.12
CA ASN A 52 10.48 -11.19 -9.34
C ASN A 52 10.14 -12.06 -10.55
N ARG A 53 9.00 -11.79 -11.18
CA ARG A 53 8.66 -12.43 -12.45
C ARG A 53 9.21 -11.59 -13.60
N PRO A 54 10.25 -12.03 -14.32
CA PRO A 54 10.92 -11.25 -15.37
C PRO A 54 9.98 -10.70 -16.45
N GLN A 55 8.94 -11.46 -16.76
CA GLN A 55 7.97 -11.11 -17.80
C GLN A 55 7.00 -9.98 -17.44
N ARG A 56 6.85 -9.62 -16.16
CA ARG A 56 5.91 -8.59 -15.69
C ARG A 56 6.57 -7.25 -15.37
N GLY A 57 7.90 -7.18 -15.36
CA GLY A 57 8.62 -6.00 -14.89
C GLY A 57 8.39 -5.72 -13.41
N ARG A 58 8.81 -4.54 -12.95
CA ARG A 58 8.61 -4.08 -11.57
C ARG A 58 7.12 -3.97 -11.24
N ALA A 59 6.74 -4.39 -10.04
CA ALA A 59 5.34 -4.28 -9.61
C ALA A 59 4.92 -2.81 -9.50
N LEU A 60 3.71 -2.51 -9.98
CA LEU A 60 3.08 -1.20 -9.86
C LEU A 60 1.58 -1.42 -9.76
N HIS A 61 0.95 -0.90 -8.74
CA HIS A 61 -0.51 -0.97 -8.56
C HIS A 61 -1.02 0.14 -7.64
N HIS A 62 -2.34 0.33 -7.65
CA HIS A 62 -3.06 1.33 -6.85
C HIS A 62 -3.24 0.94 -5.37
N ARG A 63 -2.80 -0.26 -5.00
CA ARG A 63 -2.96 -0.80 -3.64
C ARG A 63 -1.77 -0.45 -2.76
N HIS A 64 -1.99 -0.35 -1.47
CA HIS A 64 -0.93 -0.39 -0.47
C HIS A 64 -0.36 -1.80 -0.36
N VAL A 65 0.92 -1.93 -0.07
CA VAL A 65 1.57 -3.21 0.24
C VAL A 65 2.32 -3.10 1.55
N LEU A 66 1.84 -3.77 2.56
CA LEU A 66 2.58 -3.97 3.79
C LEU A 66 3.46 -5.21 3.64
N ILE A 67 4.77 -5.04 3.81
CA ILE A 67 5.78 -6.10 3.74
C ILE A 67 6.32 -6.29 5.15
N LEU A 68 6.25 -7.50 5.69
CA LEU A 68 6.83 -7.86 6.97
C LEU A 68 7.89 -8.93 6.76
N ALA A 69 9.15 -8.59 7.03
CA ALA A 69 10.28 -9.52 7.00
C ALA A 69 10.32 -10.27 8.35
N VAL A 70 9.58 -11.40 8.45
CA VAL A 70 9.39 -12.10 9.72
C VAL A 70 10.70 -12.69 10.23
N GLU A 71 11.43 -13.42 9.37
CA GLU A 71 12.72 -14.05 9.71
C GLU A 71 13.83 -13.64 8.75
N THR A 72 13.54 -13.54 7.46
CA THR A 72 14.54 -13.34 6.43
C THR A 72 14.63 -11.86 6.04
N PRO A 73 15.82 -11.23 6.10
CA PRO A 73 15.99 -9.86 5.63
C PRO A 73 15.80 -9.76 4.12
N VAL A 74 15.42 -8.57 3.65
CA VAL A 74 15.19 -8.29 2.24
C VAL A 74 15.69 -6.90 1.86
N THR A 75 16.08 -6.72 0.61
CA THR A 75 16.23 -5.40 0.00
C THR A 75 15.12 -5.20 -1.03
N VAL A 76 14.29 -4.21 -0.78
CA VAL A 76 13.18 -3.82 -1.66
C VAL A 76 13.62 -2.57 -2.42
N CYS A 77 13.59 -2.62 -3.73
CA CYS A 77 13.72 -1.42 -4.56
C CYS A 77 12.35 -0.77 -4.70
N VAL A 78 12.17 0.39 -4.09
CA VAL A 78 10.95 1.19 -4.21
C VAL A 78 11.26 2.43 -5.01
N ASP A 79 10.61 2.60 -6.17
CA ASP A 79 10.92 3.60 -7.18
C ASP A 79 12.41 3.51 -7.60
N ASP A 80 13.23 4.48 -7.21
CA ASP A 80 14.68 4.55 -7.48
C ASP A 80 15.54 4.34 -6.23
N ARG A 81 14.97 3.78 -5.15
CA ARG A 81 15.66 3.58 -3.87
C ARG A 81 15.70 2.12 -3.47
N ALA A 82 16.90 1.63 -3.15
CA ALA A 82 17.09 0.35 -2.50
C ALA A 82 16.94 0.51 -0.98
N ILE A 83 15.96 -0.17 -0.40
CA ILE A 83 15.63 -0.11 1.03
C ILE A 83 15.89 -1.48 1.64
N ARG A 84 16.83 -1.55 2.57
CA ARG A 84 17.11 -2.78 3.31
C ARG A 84 16.15 -2.89 4.50
N ILE A 85 15.47 -4.02 4.59
CA ILE A 85 14.58 -4.40 5.68
C ILE A 85 15.23 -5.58 6.40
N LYS A 86 15.47 -5.44 7.69
CA LYS A 86 16.05 -6.50 8.53
C LYS A 86 14.96 -7.49 8.96
N SER A 87 15.39 -8.67 9.45
CA SER A 87 14.49 -9.57 10.18
C SER A 87 13.81 -8.83 11.34
N GLY A 88 12.51 -8.98 11.49
CA GLY A 88 11.72 -8.26 12.49
C GLY A 88 11.35 -6.82 12.11
N GLU A 89 11.64 -6.39 10.89
CA GLU A 89 11.22 -5.08 10.36
C GLU A 89 10.15 -5.23 9.26
N GLY A 90 9.47 -4.15 8.97
CA GLY A 90 8.51 -4.05 7.86
C GLY A 90 8.64 -2.76 7.08
N LEU A 91 7.98 -2.73 5.94
CA LEU A 91 7.91 -1.57 5.04
C LEU A 91 6.48 -1.44 4.50
N LEU A 92 5.96 -0.23 4.46
CA LEU A 92 4.74 0.08 3.74
C LEU A 92 5.08 0.72 2.39
N VAL A 93 4.77 0.01 1.30
CA VAL A 93 4.82 0.55 -0.06
C VAL A 93 3.48 1.21 -0.34
N LEU A 94 3.53 2.48 -0.73
CA LEU A 94 2.33 3.27 -1.02
C LEU A 94 1.84 3.03 -2.46
N PRO A 95 0.58 3.35 -2.76
CA PRO A 95 0.05 3.25 -4.12
C PRO A 95 0.93 3.93 -5.15
N PHE A 96 0.98 3.34 -6.34
CA PHE A 96 1.71 3.86 -7.50
C PHE A 96 3.23 3.96 -7.34
N GLN A 97 3.80 3.32 -6.31
CA GLN A 97 5.24 3.13 -6.22
C GLN A 97 5.65 1.85 -6.96
N PHE A 98 6.64 1.96 -7.83
CA PHE A 98 7.32 0.79 -8.37
C PHE A 98 8.04 0.05 -7.26
N HIS A 99 7.88 -1.27 -7.22
CA HIS A 99 8.67 -2.07 -6.31
C HIS A 99 9.05 -3.41 -6.93
N ASP A 100 10.25 -3.83 -6.61
CA ASP A 100 10.83 -5.14 -6.89
C ASP A 100 11.79 -5.52 -5.77
N TYR A 101 12.28 -6.74 -5.82
CA TYR A 101 13.11 -7.29 -4.75
C TYR A 101 14.48 -7.63 -5.31
N ILE A 102 15.55 -7.22 -4.64
CA ILE A 102 16.89 -7.70 -4.93
C ILE A 102 16.98 -9.12 -4.40
N GLN A 103 17.60 -10.00 -5.18
CA GLN A 103 17.75 -11.41 -4.83
C GLN A 103 18.22 -11.56 -3.38
N PRO A 104 17.44 -12.21 -2.50
CA PRO A 104 17.87 -12.48 -1.16
C PRO A 104 19.00 -13.50 -1.16
N ALA A 105 19.88 -13.39 -0.17
CA ALA A 105 20.99 -14.34 -0.01
C ALA A 105 20.53 -15.75 0.38
N GLN A 106 19.27 -15.90 0.80
CA GLN A 106 18.66 -17.15 1.22
C GLN A 106 17.57 -17.57 0.26
N GLU A 107 17.50 -18.85 -0.07
CA GLU A 107 16.48 -19.41 -0.95
C GLU A 107 15.13 -19.55 -0.25
N LYS A 108 15.11 -19.89 1.03
CA LYS A 108 13.89 -19.96 1.85
C LYS A 108 13.59 -18.61 2.48
N LEU A 109 12.37 -18.13 2.26
CA LEU A 109 11.91 -16.83 2.72
C LEU A 109 10.73 -16.99 3.68
N THR A 110 10.68 -16.14 4.71
CA THR A 110 9.53 -16.04 5.62
C THR A 110 9.09 -14.57 5.67
N TRP A 111 8.33 -14.19 4.63
CA TRP A 111 7.78 -12.83 4.49
C TRP A 111 6.27 -12.87 4.40
N LEU A 112 5.63 -11.98 5.14
CA LEU A 112 4.20 -11.73 5.03
C LEU A 112 3.96 -10.48 4.18
N PHE A 113 3.07 -10.60 3.22
CA PHE A 113 2.55 -9.52 2.42
C PHE A 113 1.08 -9.32 2.73
N VAL A 114 0.70 -8.07 2.96
CA VAL A 114 -0.70 -7.68 3.08
C VAL A 114 -0.95 -6.56 2.08
N THR A 115 -1.80 -6.81 1.09
CA THR A 115 -2.22 -5.76 0.15
C THR A 115 -3.64 -5.33 0.46
N PHE A 116 -3.92 -4.04 0.36
CA PHE A 116 -5.22 -3.47 0.70
C PHE A 116 -5.44 -2.13 0.00
N GLU A 117 -6.68 -1.67 0.01
CA GLU A 117 -7.11 -0.39 -0.54
C GLU A 117 -7.50 0.57 0.60
N LEU A 118 -7.27 1.86 0.41
CA LEU A 118 -7.75 2.93 1.30
C LEU A 118 -8.35 4.04 0.46
N THR A 119 -9.47 4.60 0.91
CA THR A 119 -10.08 5.78 0.29
C THR A 119 -9.21 7.03 0.45
N ASP A 120 -8.49 7.14 1.56
CA ASP A 120 -7.50 8.18 1.82
C ASP A 120 -6.25 7.59 2.50
N GLY A 121 -5.15 7.52 1.76
CA GLY A 121 -3.86 7.03 2.25
C GLY A 121 -2.89 8.13 2.71
N ARG A 122 -3.28 9.41 2.67
CA ARG A 122 -2.38 10.54 2.99
C ARG A 122 -1.77 10.46 4.39
N SER A 123 -2.49 9.89 5.32
CA SER A 123 -2.00 9.70 6.70
C SER A 123 -0.82 8.74 6.82
N PHE A 124 -0.48 7.99 5.74
CA PHE A 124 0.65 7.07 5.68
C PHE A 124 1.86 7.62 4.90
N GLU A 125 1.76 8.80 4.31
CA GLU A 125 2.90 9.46 3.63
C GLU A 125 4.17 9.57 4.49
N PRO A 126 4.10 9.81 5.81
CA PRO A 126 5.29 9.81 6.66
C PRO A 126 6.06 8.48 6.69
N LEU A 127 5.41 7.35 6.36
CA LEU A 127 6.04 6.02 6.29
C LEU A 127 6.69 5.73 4.94
N ARG A 128 6.56 6.61 3.95
CA ARG A 128 7.15 6.45 2.62
C ARG A 128 8.67 6.22 2.70
N PHE A 129 9.15 5.15 2.10
CA PHE A 129 10.56 4.73 2.08
C PHE A 129 11.19 4.43 3.46
N ARG A 130 10.38 4.21 4.49
CA ARG A 130 10.87 4.04 5.86
C ARG A 130 10.50 2.67 6.41
N PRO A 131 11.50 1.81 6.67
CA PRO A 131 11.28 0.60 7.44
C PRO A 131 10.87 0.95 8.87
N PHE A 132 10.03 0.12 9.46
CA PHE A 132 9.63 0.19 10.86
C PHE A 132 9.95 -1.13 11.56
N VAL A 133 10.18 -1.07 12.88
CA VAL A 133 10.42 -2.26 13.70
C VAL A 133 9.08 -2.88 14.10
N MET A 134 8.95 -4.19 13.94
CA MET A 134 7.82 -4.95 14.46
C MET A 134 7.94 -5.11 15.97
N SER A 135 7.33 -4.20 16.73
CA SER A 135 7.21 -4.36 18.19
C SER A 135 6.44 -5.65 18.52
N PRO A 136 6.52 -6.17 19.77
CA PRO A 136 5.74 -7.35 20.17
C PRO A 136 4.23 -7.21 19.88
N VAL A 137 3.67 -6.01 20.09
CA VAL A 137 2.26 -5.72 19.79
C VAL A 137 1.97 -5.78 18.29
N VAL A 138 2.86 -5.21 17.45
CA VAL A 138 2.72 -5.27 15.99
C VAL A 138 2.83 -6.70 15.48
N ARG A 139 3.73 -7.50 16.04
CA ARG A 139 3.88 -8.92 15.71
C ARG A 139 2.63 -9.73 16.08
N GLN A 140 2.10 -9.54 17.30
CA GLN A 140 0.88 -10.20 17.73
C GLN A 140 -0.31 -9.87 16.83
N LEU A 141 -0.50 -8.59 16.52
CA LEU A 141 -1.58 -8.16 15.61
C LEU A 141 -1.42 -8.72 14.18
N ALA A 142 -0.19 -8.86 13.69
CA ALA A 142 0.05 -9.50 12.40
C ALA A 142 -0.29 -10.99 12.43
N GLU A 143 0.02 -11.68 13.53
CA GLU A 143 -0.35 -13.07 13.73
C GLU A 143 -1.88 -13.25 13.79
N ASP A 144 -2.57 -12.42 14.58
CA ASP A 144 -4.03 -12.46 14.72
C ASP A 144 -4.70 -12.15 13.36
N LEU A 145 -4.18 -11.17 12.61
CA LEU A 145 -4.64 -10.86 11.26
C LEU A 145 -4.54 -12.08 10.32
N VAL A 146 -3.41 -12.77 10.32
CA VAL A 146 -3.22 -13.95 9.45
C VAL A 146 -4.14 -15.09 9.87
N ARG A 147 -4.29 -15.36 11.17
CA ARG A 147 -5.20 -16.39 11.70
C ARG A 147 -6.64 -16.10 11.29
N THR A 148 -7.09 -14.87 11.48
CA THR A 148 -8.45 -14.44 11.11
C THR A 148 -8.65 -14.48 9.58
N TYR A 149 -7.66 -14.06 8.79
CA TYR A 149 -7.73 -14.13 7.34
C TYR A 149 -7.87 -15.56 6.80
N LEU A 150 -7.26 -16.54 7.49
CA LEU A 150 -7.37 -17.96 7.15
C LEU A 150 -8.70 -18.58 7.60
N ALA A 151 -9.42 -17.95 8.53
CA ALA A 151 -10.76 -18.35 8.93
C ALA A 151 -11.77 -17.77 7.92
N GLU A 152 -12.54 -18.64 7.28
CA GLU A 152 -13.56 -18.21 6.30
C GLU A 152 -14.67 -17.40 7.00
N GLY A 153 -15.13 -16.32 6.33
CA GLY A 153 -16.26 -15.51 6.79
C GLY A 153 -15.91 -14.33 7.72
N GLU A 154 -14.66 -14.16 8.11
CA GLU A 154 -14.21 -13.13 9.08
C GLU A 154 -13.67 -11.83 8.41
N ALA A 155 -14.29 -11.38 7.32
CA ALA A 155 -13.81 -10.23 6.54
C ALA A 155 -13.79 -8.92 7.37
N ASP A 156 -14.83 -8.68 8.18
CA ASP A 156 -14.92 -7.46 9.00
C ASP A 156 -13.82 -7.45 10.07
N LEU A 157 -13.60 -8.58 10.75
CA LEU A 157 -12.56 -8.70 11.76
C LEU A 157 -11.15 -8.59 11.14
N THR A 158 -10.94 -9.15 9.96
CA THR A 158 -9.71 -8.98 9.19
C THR A 158 -9.43 -7.52 8.90
N THR A 159 -10.45 -6.76 8.47
CA THR A 159 -10.37 -5.33 8.21
C THR A 159 -10.03 -4.54 9.48
N LEU A 160 -10.70 -4.82 10.59
CA LEU A 160 -10.46 -4.15 11.87
C LEU A 160 -9.07 -4.44 12.44
N LEU A 161 -8.61 -5.69 12.36
CA LEU A 161 -7.26 -6.07 12.79
C LEU A 161 -6.19 -5.38 11.95
N LEU A 162 -6.37 -5.29 10.63
CA LEU A 162 -5.46 -4.55 9.76
C LEU A 162 -5.47 -3.06 10.09
N ALA A 163 -6.64 -2.46 10.33
CA ALA A 163 -6.73 -1.06 10.73
C ALA A 163 -5.98 -0.79 12.04
N LEU A 164 -6.13 -1.67 13.04
CA LEU A 164 -5.42 -1.58 14.31
C LEU A 164 -3.91 -1.76 14.13
N LEU A 165 -3.48 -2.74 13.34
CA LEU A 165 -2.08 -2.97 13.00
C LEU A 165 -1.45 -1.72 12.37
N LEU A 166 -2.10 -1.12 11.37
CA LEU A 166 -1.64 0.10 10.71
C LEU A 166 -1.58 1.30 11.68
N ALA A 167 -2.56 1.42 12.58
CA ALA A 167 -2.56 2.46 13.61
C ALA A 167 -1.36 2.31 14.57
N ARG A 168 -1.03 1.07 14.98
CA ARG A 168 0.15 0.79 15.82
C ARG A 168 1.47 1.05 15.11
N ILE A 169 1.59 0.71 13.83
CA ILE A 169 2.76 1.03 13.02
C ILE A 169 2.96 2.56 12.96
N LYS A 170 1.92 3.34 12.72
CA LYS A 170 1.98 4.80 12.72
C LYS A 170 2.40 5.39 14.07
N GLN A 171 1.99 4.79 15.18
CA GLN A 171 2.35 5.24 16.53
C GLN A 171 3.80 4.90 16.89
N ALA A 172 4.31 3.77 16.40
CA ALA A 172 5.66 3.29 16.68
C ALA A 172 6.73 4.05 15.91
N ASP A 173 6.36 4.88 14.91
CA ASP A 173 7.32 5.65 14.13
C ASP A 173 7.97 6.75 15.02
N PRO A 174 9.29 6.63 15.32
CA PRO A 174 10.00 7.62 16.14
C PRO A 174 10.08 9.01 15.52
N ILE A 175 9.58 9.19 14.30
CA ILE A 175 9.65 10.45 13.55
C ILE A 175 8.64 11.49 14.05
N ARG A 176 7.60 11.13 14.76
CA ARG A 176 6.87 12.13 15.57
C ARG A 176 7.79 12.85 16.58
N ARG A 177 8.95 12.28 16.92
CA ARG A 177 9.96 12.89 17.80
C ARG A 177 11.09 13.61 17.06
N ARG A 178 11.26 13.45 15.76
CA ARG A 178 12.26 14.18 14.95
C ARG A 178 11.57 14.86 13.76
N GLN A 179 10.88 15.94 14.05
CA GLN A 179 10.51 16.94 13.05
C GLN A 179 11.79 17.53 12.49
N HIS A 180 12.26 17.16 11.34
CA HIS A 180 13.35 17.74 10.53
C HIS A 180 14.33 16.72 9.96
N ALA A 181 13.83 15.68 9.29
CA ALA A 181 14.65 15.16 8.20
C ALA A 181 14.36 16.06 6.97
N PRO A 182 15.38 16.65 6.33
CA PRO A 182 15.16 17.48 5.15
C PRO A 182 14.38 16.68 4.11
N PRO A 183 13.44 17.29 3.37
CA PRO A 183 12.72 16.62 2.30
C PRO A 183 13.76 16.14 1.29
N VAL A 184 13.87 14.82 1.14
CA VAL A 184 14.76 14.24 0.13
C VAL A 184 14.17 14.58 -1.21
N ALA A 185 14.97 15.23 -2.07
CA ALA A 185 14.54 15.58 -3.42
C ALA A 185 13.94 14.36 -4.13
N PRO A 186 12.76 14.48 -4.77
CA PRO A 186 12.12 13.37 -5.43
C PRO A 186 13.02 12.85 -6.56
N GLY A 187 13.26 11.54 -6.59
CA GLY A 187 13.91 10.89 -7.72
C GLY A 187 13.07 11.00 -9.00
N LEU A 188 13.66 10.68 -10.14
CA LEU A 188 13.01 10.79 -11.44
C LEU A 188 11.64 10.07 -11.48
N ILE A 189 11.58 8.85 -11.00
CA ILE A 189 10.37 8.03 -11.01
C ILE A 189 9.29 8.66 -10.14
N MET A 190 9.64 9.06 -8.92
CA MET A 190 8.71 9.68 -8.00
C MET A 190 8.16 11.00 -8.55
N HIS A 191 9.00 11.82 -9.18
CA HIS A 191 8.59 13.07 -9.81
C HIS A 191 7.61 12.84 -10.97
N VAL A 192 7.91 11.88 -11.85
CA VAL A 192 7.01 11.47 -12.94
C VAL A 192 5.67 10.98 -12.39
N ASN A 193 5.69 10.15 -11.34
CA ASN A 193 4.47 9.63 -10.71
C ASN A 193 3.64 10.73 -10.07
N GLN A 194 4.25 11.65 -9.33
CA GLN A 194 3.57 12.79 -8.72
C GLN A 194 2.86 13.66 -9.75
N LEU A 195 3.53 13.97 -10.85
CA LEU A 195 2.94 14.74 -11.95
C LEU A 195 1.79 13.98 -12.62
N ALA A 196 1.98 12.69 -12.92
CA ALA A 196 0.99 11.87 -13.62
C ALA A 196 -0.27 11.59 -12.78
N LEU A 197 -0.15 11.58 -11.45
CA LEU A 197 -1.24 11.28 -10.50
C LEU A 197 -1.82 12.54 -9.85
N GLY A 198 -1.26 13.70 -10.13
CA GLY A 198 -1.73 14.99 -9.63
C GLY A 198 -3.20 15.27 -9.96
N LYS A 199 -3.76 16.28 -9.29
CA LYS A 199 -5.12 16.78 -9.61
C LYS A 199 -5.08 17.48 -10.99
N GLY A 200 -5.94 17.06 -11.90
CA GLY A 200 -6.07 17.63 -13.23
C GLY A 200 -5.77 16.64 -14.36
N GLU A 201 -5.58 17.16 -15.56
CA GLU A 201 -5.24 16.34 -16.73
C GLU A 201 -3.86 15.69 -16.57
N THR A 202 -3.74 14.46 -17.08
CA THR A 202 -2.47 13.75 -17.05
C THR A 202 -1.47 14.48 -17.97
N PRO A 203 -0.31 14.94 -17.43
CA PRO A 203 0.62 15.75 -18.20
C PRO A 203 1.19 14.96 -19.40
N THR A 204 1.48 15.68 -20.46
CA THR A 204 2.19 15.15 -21.62
C THR A 204 3.67 14.92 -21.27
N ILE A 205 4.34 14.06 -22.04
CA ILE A 205 5.80 13.84 -21.88
C ILE A 205 6.59 15.16 -22.03
N LYS A 206 6.10 16.09 -22.85
CA LYS A 206 6.72 17.41 -23.03
C LYS A 206 6.64 18.26 -21.74
N GLU A 207 5.50 18.24 -21.07
CA GLU A 207 5.29 18.96 -19.81
C GLU A 207 6.11 18.38 -18.67
N VAL A 208 6.18 17.04 -18.56
CA VAL A 208 7.05 16.37 -17.59
C VAL A 208 8.53 16.70 -17.86
N ALA A 209 8.96 16.70 -19.12
CA ALA A 209 10.34 17.04 -19.47
C ALA A 209 10.67 18.50 -19.13
N ARG A 210 9.72 19.42 -19.39
CA ARG A 210 9.84 20.84 -19.05
C ARG A 210 9.98 21.06 -17.54
N SER A 211 9.19 20.37 -16.72
CA SER A 211 9.26 20.49 -15.26
C SER A 211 10.59 20.01 -14.66
N LEU A 212 11.32 19.17 -15.41
CA LEU A 212 12.64 18.64 -15.04
C LEU A 212 13.80 19.39 -15.73
N ASN A 213 13.52 20.43 -16.53
CA ASN A 213 14.50 21.16 -17.34
C ASN A 213 15.37 20.26 -18.25
N ILE A 214 14.76 19.23 -18.85
CA ILE A 214 15.44 18.31 -19.78
C ILE A 214 14.62 18.15 -21.07
N SER A 215 15.27 17.67 -22.13
CA SER A 215 14.54 17.36 -23.37
C SER A 215 13.66 16.11 -23.21
N PRO A 216 12.55 16.00 -23.97
CA PRO A 216 11.72 14.79 -23.97
C PRO A 216 12.48 13.52 -24.34
N SER A 217 13.49 13.62 -25.20
CA SER A 217 14.34 12.48 -25.58
C SER A 217 15.23 12.04 -24.43
N HIS A 218 15.85 12.98 -23.73
CA HIS A 218 16.67 12.71 -22.54
C HIS A 218 15.80 12.10 -21.41
N LEU A 219 14.60 12.65 -21.18
CA LEU A 219 13.67 12.08 -20.20
C LEU A 219 13.35 10.61 -20.50
N ARG A 220 13.01 10.29 -21.78
CA ARG A 220 12.72 8.90 -22.18
C ARG A 220 13.91 7.98 -21.97
N ALA A 221 15.11 8.42 -22.35
CA ALA A 221 16.34 7.62 -22.20
C ALA A 221 16.65 7.36 -20.70
N ARG A 222 16.65 8.42 -19.87
CA ARG A 222 16.88 8.28 -18.41
C ARG A 222 15.85 7.39 -17.76
N PHE A 223 14.56 7.60 -18.08
CA PHE A 223 13.48 6.81 -17.50
C PHE A 223 13.63 5.32 -17.88
N ARG A 224 13.92 5.01 -19.15
CA ARG A 224 14.14 3.63 -19.58
C ARG A 224 15.36 2.99 -18.91
N ALA A 225 16.45 3.73 -18.74
CA ALA A 225 17.63 3.25 -18.03
C ALA A 225 17.34 2.93 -16.55
N SER A 226 16.52 3.77 -15.88
CA SER A 226 16.16 3.58 -14.46
C SER A 226 15.12 2.49 -14.21
N CYS A 227 14.16 2.30 -15.15
CA CYS A 227 12.99 1.44 -14.92
C CYS A 227 12.92 0.20 -15.80
N GLY A 228 13.76 0.10 -16.82
CA GLY A 228 13.71 -0.99 -17.81
C GLY A 228 12.53 -0.92 -18.78
N VAL A 229 11.57 -0.03 -18.56
CA VAL A 229 10.36 0.14 -19.40
C VAL A 229 10.29 1.54 -20.01
N SER A 230 9.57 1.69 -21.14
CA SER A 230 9.43 3.01 -21.74
C SER A 230 8.52 3.92 -20.90
N LEU A 231 8.80 5.23 -20.88
CA LEU A 231 7.99 6.21 -20.17
C LEU A 231 6.52 6.21 -20.63
N GLY A 232 6.27 6.03 -21.94
CA GLY A 232 4.89 5.95 -22.46
C GLY A 232 4.12 4.72 -21.93
N HIS A 233 4.79 3.56 -21.85
CA HIS A 233 4.21 2.37 -21.25
C HIS A 233 3.90 2.59 -19.76
N HIS A 234 4.83 3.19 -19.03
CA HIS A 234 4.65 3.51 -17.62
C HIS A 234 3.48 4.46 -17.37
N LEU A 235 3.40 5.57 -18.09
CA LEU A 235 2.29 6.52 -17.95
C LEU A 235 0.94 5.87 -18.28
N ARG A 236 0.87 5.01 -19.30
CA ARG A 236 -0.34 4.24 -19.60
C ARG A 236 -0.72 3.33 -18.43
N ARG A 237 0.25 2.63 -17.84
CA ARG A 237 0.02 1.75 -16.70
C ARG A 237 -0.46 2.54 -15.48
N LEU A 238 0.14 3.69 -15.17
CA LEU A 238 -0.31 4.58 -14.09
C LEU A 238 -1.76 5.02 -14.28
N ARG A 239 -2.17 5.39 -15.50
CA ARG A 239 -3.56 5.76 -15.80
C ARG A 239 -4.53 4.60 -15.54
N LEU A 240 -4.17 3.40 -15.93
CA LEU A 240 -4.99 2.22 -15.69
C LEU A 240 -5.06 1.83 -14.22
N GLU A 241 -3.95 1.94 -13.47
CA GLU A 241 -3.95 1.73 -12.02
C GLU A 241 -4.77 2.80 -11.27
N LYS A 242 -4.69 4.08 -11.71
CA LYS A 242 -5.57 5.15 -11.21
C LYS A 242 -7.05 4.81 -11.47
N ALA A 243 -7.35 4.28 -12.65
CA ALA A 243 -8.70 3.86 -12.99
C ALA A 243 -9.19 2.70 -12.10
N CYS A 244 -8.35 1.72 -11.79
CA CYS A 244 -8.69 0.65 -10.83
C CYS A 244 -9.11 1.22 -9.48
N GLY A 245 -8.33 2.14 -8.92
CA GLY A 245 -8.67 2.82 -7.66
C GLY A 245 -10.00 3.57 -7.74
N LEU A 246 -10.21 4.38 -8.80
CA LEU A 246 -11.46 5.13 -8.98
C LEU A 246 -12.66 4.21 -9.19
N LEU A 247 -12.53 3.13 -9.95
CA LEU A 247 -13.61 2.16 -10.16
C LEU A 247 -14.05 1.48 -8.86
N ARG A 248 -13.14 1.24 -7.93
CA ARG A 248 -13.41 0.57 -6.66
C ARG A 248 -13.84 1.51 -5.55
N LEU A 249 -13.22 2.68 -5.47
CA LEU A 249 -13.30 3.56 -4.30
C LEU A 249 -14.14 4.82 -4.53
N SER A 250 -14.72 4.99 -5.72
CA SER A 250 -15.58 6.14 -6.02
C SER A 250 -16.89 5.74 -6.67
N THR A 251 -17.86 6.65 -6.64
CA THR A 251 -19.17 6.54 -7.28
C THR A 251 -19.18 7.05 -8.73
N ASN A 252 -18.02 7.51 -9.25
CA ASN A 252 -17.91 8.07 -10.59
C ASN A 252 -18.37 7.08 -11.66
N ARG A 253 -19.06 7.53 -12.70
CA ARG A 253 -19.41 6.69 -13.84
C ARG A 253 -18.17 6.21 -14.57
N VAL A 254 -18.25 5.10 -15.30
CA VAL A 254 -17.10 4.56 -16.05
C VAL A 254 -16.57 5.57 -17.09
N THR A 255 -17.46 6.39 -17.67
CA THR A 255 -17.10 7.49 -18.58
C THR A 255 -16.27 8.56 -17.87
N GLU A 256 -16.71 9.00 -16.70
CA GLU A 256 -15.99 9.97 -15.87
C GLU A 256 -14.62 9.44 -15.43
N VAL A 257 -14.54 8.16 -15.07
CA VAL A 257 -13.25 7.52 -14.75
C VAL A 257 -12.32 7.52 -15.95
N ALA A 258 -12.82 7.27 -17.16
CA ALA A 258 -12.01 7.32 -18.38
C ALA A 258 -11.41 8.73 -18.59
N GLU A 259 -12.22 9.77 -18.45
CA GLU A 259 -11.81 11.18 -18.55
C GLU A 259 -10.80 11.56 -17.46
N LEU A 260 -11.10 11.26 -16.20
CA LEU A 260 -10.20 11.52 -15.05
C LEU A 260 -8.85 10.80 -15.16
N CYS A 261 -8.79 9.72 -15.93
CA CYS A 261 -7.57 8.99 -16.24
C CYS A 261 -6.90 9.42 -17.56
N GLY A 262 -7.41 10.47 -18.22
CA GLY A 262 -6.82 11.05 -19.44
C GLY A 262 -6.97 10.15 -20.67
N PHE A 263 -8.10 9.45 -20.80
CA PHE A 263 -8.48 8.75 -22.02
C PHE A 263 -9.44 9.58 -22.86
N ASN A 264 -9.16 9.70 -24.15
CA ASN A 264 -9.94 10.53 -25.09
C ASN A 264 -11.33 9.92 -25.40
N SER A 265 -11.57 8.64 -25.07
CA SER A 265 -12.86 8.01 -25.24
C SER A 265 -13.03 6.79 -24.33
N ILE A 266 -14.27 6.48 -23.97
CA ILE A 266 -14.65 5.28 -23.24
C ILE A 266 -14.23 3.99 -23.97
N PHE A 267 -14.23 3.99 -25.29
CA PHE A 267 -13.83 2.84 -26.11
C PHE A 267 -12.33 2.57 -25.99
N SER A 268 -11.50 3.62 -26.09
CA SER A 268 -10.05 3.49 -25.94
C SER A 268 -9.67 3.05 -24.52
N PHE A 269 -10.37 3.58 -23.51
CA PHE A 269 -10.22 3.17 -22.12
C PHE A 269 -10.59 1.70 -21.92
N SER A 270 -11.79 1.30 -22.31
CA SER A 270 -12.29 -0.08 -22.12
C SER A 270 -11.41 -1.11 -22.81
N ARG A 271 -10.92 -0.81 -24.01
CA ARG A 271 -9.97 -1.68 -24.73
C ARG A 271 -8.65 -1.80 -23.96
N ALA A 272 -8.05 -0.68 -23.56
CA ALA A 272 -6.79 -0.66 -22.82
C ALA A 272 -6.93 -1.40 -21.49
N PHE A 273 -8.03 -1.19 -20.77
CA PHE A 273 -8.32 -1.82 -19.49
C PHE A 273 -8.48 -3.34 -19.64
N ARG A 274 -9.28 -3.79 -20.62
CA ARG A 274 -9.46 -5.23 -20.91
C ARG A 274 -8.15 -5.90 -21.32
N THR A 275 -7.32 -5.23 -22.12
CA THR A 275 -6.00 -5.75 -22.49
C THR A 275 -5.09 -5.91 -21.29
N ALA A 276 -5.17 -4.98 -20.32
CA ALA A 276 -4.29 -5.01 -19.14
C ALA A 276 -4.77 -5.98 -18.04
N TYR A 277 -6.08 -6.12 -17.84
CA TYR A 277 -6.66 -6.84 -16.70
C TYR A 277 -7.54 -8.04 -17.08
N GLY A 278 -7.76 -8.29 -18.37
CA GLY A 278 -8.57 -9.43 -18.86
C GLY A 278 -10.08 -9.23 -18.74
N ILE A 279 -10.57 -8.20 -18.05
CA ILE A 279 -11.99 -7.93 -17.82
C ILE A 279 -12.35 -6.48 -18.17
N SER A 280 -13.64 -6.20 -18.37
CA SER A 280 -14.10 -4.83 -18.61
C SER A 280 -14.03 -3.96 -17.34
N PRO A 281 -13.95 -2.61 -17.48
CA PRO A 281 -14.01 -1.70 -16.34
C PRO A 281 -15.26 -1.89 -15.47
N LEU A 282 -16.42 -2.18 -16.10
CA LEU A 282 -17.67 -2.40 -15.40
C LEU A 282 -17.65 -3.71 -14.61
N ALA A 283 -17.14 -4.79 -15.20
CA ALA A 283 -16.97 -6.08 -14.53
C ALA A 283 -16.01 -5.95 -13.33
N TYR A 284 -14.90 -5.23 -13.52
CA TYR A 284 -13.95 -4.94 -12.44
C TYR A 284 -14.60 -4.19 -11.26
N ARG A 285 -15.44 -3.19 -11.54
CA ARG A 285 -16.21 -2.45 -10.52
C ARG A 285 -17.12 -3.35 -9.70
N ARG A 286 -17.79 -4.32 -10.35
CA ARG A 286 -18.68 -5.27 -9.69
C ARG A 286 -17.96 -6.31 -8.84
N GLY A 287 -16.63 -6.39 -8.94
CA GLY A 287 -15.83 -7.40 -8.26
C GLY A 287 -15.76 -8.73 -9.00
N ASP A 288 -16.16 -8.77 -10.27
CA ASP A 288 -16.08 -9.98 -11.10
C ASP A 288 -14.62 -10.43 -11.19
N ARG A 289 -14.39 -11.74 -11.10
CA ARG A 289 -13.05 -12.31 -11.27
C ARG A 289 -12.66 -12.29 -12.73
N PRO A 290 -11.38 -11.95 -13.07
CA PRO A 290 -10.92 -12.14 -14.43
C PRO A 290 -11.04 -13.61 -14.81
N LEU A 291 -11.53 -13.87 -16.03
CA LEU A 291 -11.45 -15.21 -16.61
C LEU A 291 -9.97 -15.62 -16.64
N PRO A 292 -9.63 -16.89 -16.34
CA PRO A 292 -8.26 -17.35 -16.51
C PRO A 292 -7.87 -17.10 -17.98
N ILE A 293 -6.87 -16.23 -18.16
CA ILE A 293 -6.30 -15.99 -19.48
C ILE A 293 -5.63 -17.33 -19.83
N GLY A 294 -6.24 -18.06 -20.75
CA GLY A 294 -5.64 -19.28 -21.29
C GLY A 294 -4.19 -18.99 -21.71
N ASN A 295 -3.31 -19.89 -21.38
CA ASN A 295 -1.87 -19.88 -21.68
C ASN A 295 -1.60 -19.60 -23.15
#